data_243d19b60ff5c8b72b6349923f34378c
#
_entry.id   243d19b60ff5c8b72b6349923f34378c
#
_cell.length_a   1.000
_cell.length_b   1.000
_cell.length_c   1.000
_cell.angle_alpha   90.00
_cell.angle_beta   90.00
_cell.angle_gamma   90.00
#
_symmetry.space_group_name_H-M   'P 1'
#
loop_
_entity.id
_entity.type
_entity.pdbx_description
1 polymer ?
#
loop_
_entity_poly.entity_id
_entity_poly.type
_entity_poly.pdbx_seq_one_letter_code
_entity_poly.pdbx_strand_id
1 'polypeptide(L)'
;GGSVYTAVQNLMLACRAEGLGCVLTTLLCYQEAAIKDLLAIPDDWGTCAHIPIGYPVLKGHGPITRRPIEKLVFQDAWGQTMEKKELQ
;
A
#
# COMPACT_ATOMS: atom_id res chain seq x y z
N GLY A 1 -7.46 -5.97 9.27
CA GLY A 1 -6.50 -5.46 8.31
C GLY A 1 -7.06 -4.50 7.29
N GLY A 2 -8.17 -4.84 6.63
CA GLY A 2 -8.65 -4.04 5.50
C GLY A 2 -8.98 -2.58 5.83
N SER A 3 -9.57 -2.34 7.00
CA SER A 3 -9.92 -0.97 7.40
C SER A 3 -8.69 -0.11 7.72
N VAL A 4 -7.61 -0.74 8.15
CA VAL A 4 -6.36 -0.03 8.44
C VAL A 4 -5.67 0.38 7.14
N TYR A 5 -5.67 -0.48 6.13
CA TYR A 5 -4.98 -0.20 4.87
C TYR A 5 -5.62 0.92 4.05
N THR A 6 -6.91 1.17 4.23
CA THR A 6 -7.52 2.36 3.61
C THR A 6 -6.93 3.65 4.20
N ALA A 7 -6.71 3.69 5.51
CA ALA A 7 -6.05 4.81 6.16
C ALA A 7 -4.58 4.91 5.73
N VAL A 8 -3.89 3.78 5.57
CA VAL A 8 -2.51 3.74 5.09
C VAL A 8 -2.39 4.36 3.70
N GLN A 9 -3.29 4.01 2.79
CA GLN A 9 -3.28 4.58 1.44
C GLN A 9 -3.47 6.09 1.48
N ASN A 10 -4.40 6.58 2.30
CA ASN A 10 -4.63 8.02 2.44
C ASN A 10 -3.41 8.73 3.01
N LEU A 11 -2.71 8.10 3.96
CA LEU A 11 -1.47 8.64 4.51
C LEU A 11 -0.41 8.77 3.42
N MET A 12 -0.25 7.75 2.59
CA MET A 12 0.74 7.75 1.51
C MET A 12 0.44 8.83 0.48
N LEU A 13 -0.83 9.03 0.14
CA LEU A 13 -1.24 10.11 -0.75
C LEU A 13 -0.97 11.49 -0.14
N ALA A 14 -1.21 11.64 1.15
CA ALA A 14 -0.92 12.88 1.86
C ALA A 14 0.59 13.17 1.85
N CYS A 15 1.43 12.16 2.04
CA CYS A 15 2.88 12.31 1.94
C CYS A 15 3.28 12.84 0.56
N ARG A 16 2.69 12.29 -0.49
CA ARG A 16 2.97 12.74 -1.86
C ARG A 16 2.58 14.21 -2.04
N ALA A 17 1.42 14.61 -1.51
CA ALA A 17 0.94 15.98 -1.58
C ALA A 17 1.89 16.96 -0.88
N GLU A 18 2.55 16.51 0.20
CA GLU A 18 3.50 17.32 0.96
C GLU A 18 4.93 17.24 0.42
N GLY A 19 5.14 16.52 -0.69
CA GLY A 19 6.48 16.36 -1.27
C GLY A 19 7.35 15.35 -0.53
N LEU A 20 6.77 14.49 0.28
CA LEU A 20 7.49 13.46 1.01
C LEU A 20 7.48 12.13 0.25
N GLY A 21 8.57 11.38 0.36
CA GLY A 21 8.63 10.01 -0.11
C GLY A 21 8.25 9.05 0.99
N CYS A 22 7.53 8.00 0.64
CA CYS A 22 7.18 6.94 1.58
C CYS A 22 7.08 5.60 0.87
N VAL A 23 7.16 4.53 1.64
CA VAL A 23 6.97 3.18 1.11
C VAL A 23 6.31 2.33 2.18
N LEU A 24 5.40 1.46 1.74
CA LEU A 24 4.77 0.49 2.63
C LEU A 24 5.65 -0.75 2.69
N THR A 25 6.02 -1.18 3.90
CA THR A 25 6.72 -2.44 4.09
C THR A 25 6.04 -3.27 5.17
N THR A 26 6.03 -4.58 4.97
CA THR A 26 5.55 -5.54 5.96
C THR A 26 6.67 -6.46 6.45
N LEU A 27 7.89 -6.28 5.97
CA LEU A 27 9.02 -7.13 6.35
C LEU A 27 9.31 -7.07 7.84
N LEU A 28 9.11 -5.92 8.47
CA LEU A 28 9.35 -5.75 9.89
C LEU A 28 8.31 -6.46 10.77
N CYS A 29 7.21 -6.94 10.20
CA CYS A 29 6.24 -7.73 10.94
C CYS A 29 6.83 -9.04 11.47
N TYR A 30 7.88 -9.56 10.83
CA TYR A 30 8.60 -10.73 11.34
C TYR A 30 9.40 -10.42 12.60
N GLN A 31 9.61 -9.14 12.91
CA GLN A 31 10.30 -8.67 14.10
C GLN A 31 9.36 -7.91 15.02
N GLU A 32 8.08 -8.26 15.00
CA GLU A 32 7.05 -7.49 15.71
C GLU A 32 7.33 -7.36 17.20
N ALA A 33 7.78 -8.44 17.85
CA ALA A 33 8.08 -8.39 19.28
C ALA A 33 9.17 -7.37 19.60
N ALA A 34 10.24 -7.35 18.82
CA ALA A 34 11.34 -6.41 19.02
C ALA A 34 10.90 -4.96 18.77
N ILE A 35 10.05 -4.74 17.77
CA ILE A 35 9.53 -3.42 17.46
C ILE A 35 8.59 -2.93 18.55
N LYS A 36 7.74 -3.80 19.06
CA LYS A 36 6.82 -3.46 20.15
C LYS A 36 7.60 -3.08 21.41
N ASP A 37 8.67 -3.80 21.72
CA ASP A 37 9.55 -3.47 22.85
C ASP A 37 10.23 -2.12 22.64
N LEU A 38 10.74 -1.87 21.45
CA LEU A 38 11.44 -0.62 21.14
C LEU A 38 10.52 0.60 21.26
N LEU A 39 9.28 0.47 20.84
CA LEU A 39 8.32 1.57 20.81
C LEU A 39 7.37 1.56 22.00
N ALA A 40 7.56 0.65 22.96
CA ALA A 40 6.72 0.52 24.14
C ALA A 40 5.24 0.29 23.81
N ILE A 41 4.97 -0.50 22.78
CA ILE A 41 3.61 -0.85 22.38
C ILE A 41 3.08 -1.96 23.29
N PRO A 42 1.87 -1.83 23.88
CA PRO A 42 1.30 -2.89 24.71
C PRO A 42 1.15 -4.21 23.96
N ASP A 43 1.24 -5.34 24.68
CA ASP A 43 1.21 -6.67 24.09
C ASP A 43 -0.11 -7.01 23.38
N ASP A 44 -1.21 -6.38 23.79
CA ASP A 44 -2.52 -6.59 23.19
C ASP A 44 -2.73 -5.80 21.89
N TRP A 45 -1.73 -5.05 21.46
CA TRP A 45 -1.74 -4.34 20.18
C TRP A 45 -0.80 -5.01 19.20
N GLY A 46 -1.20 -5.08 17.94
CA GLY A 46 -0.36 -5.56 16.86
C GLY A 46 0.04 -4.44 15.91
N THR A 47 1.05 -4.70 15.10
CA THR A 47 1.45 -3.78 14.04
C THR A 47 0.94 -4.32 12.70
N CYS A 48 0.43 -3.44 11.83
CA CYS A 48 -0.09 -3.83 10.52
C CYS A 48 0.86 -3.47 9.39
N ALA A 49 1.59 -2.38 9.54
CA ALA A 49 2.44 -1.87 8.47
C ALA A 49 3.48 -0.92 9.06
N HIS A 50 4.58 -0.79 8.38
CA HIS A 50 5.64 0.16 8.71
C HIS A 50 5.88 1.01 7.47
N ILE A 51 5.90 2.33 7.65
CA ILE A 51 5.96 3.27 6.53
C ILE A 51 7.12 4.24 6.77
N PRO A 52 8.30 3.95 6.23
CA PRO A 52 9.38 4.93 6.23
C PRO A 52 8.96 6.16 5.44
N ILE A 53 9.14 7.33 6.03
CA ILE A 53 8.77 8.61 5.43
C ILE A 53 9.97 9.53 5.48
N GLY A 54 10.29 10.18 4.36
CA GLY A 54 11.39 11.12 4.31
C GLY A 54 11.34 11.98 3.06
N TYR A 55 12.27 12.91 2.97
CA TYR A 55 12.40 13.73 1.76
C TYR A 55 13.11 12.93 0.68
N PRO A 56 12.55 12.83 -0.53
CA PRO A 56 13.17 12.06 -1.59
C PRO A 56 14.44 12.75 -2.12
N VAL A 57 15.46 11.96 -2.41
CA VAL A 57 16.68 12.46 -3.04
C VAL A 57 16.43 12.74 -4.52
N LEU A 58 15.58 11.92 -5.15
CA LEU A 58 15.18 12.08 -6.54
C LEU A 58 13.72 12.53 -6.61
N LYS A 59 13.31 13.03 -7.76
CA LYS A 59 11.95 13.58 -7.94
C LYS A 59 10.85 12.51 -7.95
N GLY A 60 11.18 11.27 -7.68
CA GLY A 60 10.23 10.17 -7.66
C GLY A 60 10.73 8.99 -8.46
N HIS A 61 9.90 7.96 -8.55
CA HIS A 61 10.27 6.70 -9.19
C HIS A 61 9.79 6.60 -10.65
N GLY A 62 9.19 7.69 -11.16
CA GLY A 62 8.64 7.69 -12.51
C GLY A 62 7.25 7.05 -12.57
N PRO A 63 6.70 6.95 -13.77
CA PRO A 63 5.37 6.37 -13.96
C PRO A 63 5.38 4.87 -13.68
N ILE A 64 4.26 4.37 -13.19
CA ILE A 64 4.07 2.94 -12.96
C ILE A 64 3.41 2.32 -14.18
N THR A 65 3.74 1.04 -14.41
CA THR A 65 3.14 0.26 -15.50
C THR A 65 2.04 -0.62 -14.91
N ARG A 66 0.89 -0.60 -15.55
CA ARG A 66 -0.24 -1.44 -15.13
C ARG A 66 -0.69 -2.31 -16.29
N ARG A 67 -1.12 -3.52 -15.95
CA ARG A 67 -1.72 -4.40 -16.96
C ARG A 67 -3.07 -3.84 -17.42
N PRO A 68 -3.45 -4.06 -18.67
CA PRO A 68 -4.77 -3.65 -19.15
C PRO A 68 -5.87 -4.23 -18.27
N ILE A 69 -6.91 -3.44 -18.02
CA ILE A 69 -7.97 -3.83 -17.09
C ILE A 69 -8.72 -5.08 -17.57
N GLU A 70 -8.82 -5.27 -18.90
CA GLU A 70 -9.49 -6.45 -19.48
C GLU A 70 -8.75 -7.75 -19.17
N LYS A 71 -7.50 -7.69 -18.74
CA LYS A 71 -6.74 -8.85 -18.28
C LYS A 71 -6.87 -9.14 -16.81
N LEU A 72 -7.46 -8.22 -16.05
CA LEU A 72 -7.56 -8.29 -14.59
C LEU A 72 -8.99 -8.42 -14.10
N VAL A 73 -9.96 -8.02 -14.93
CA VAL A 73 -11.37 -7.99 -14.54
C VAL A 73 -12.13 -9.04 -15.33
N PHE A 74 -12.94 -9.83 -14.64
CA PHE A 74 -13.77 -10.85 -15.27
C PHE A 74 -15.23 -10.52 -15.02
N GLN A 75 -16.08 -10.81 -16.01
CA GLN A 75 -17.51 -10.56 -15.93
C GLN A 75 -18.22 -11.83 -15.48
N ASP A 76 -18.94 -11.74 -14.35
CA ASP A 76 -19.79 -12.79 -13.79
C ASP A 76 -19.06 -14.04 -13.30
N ALA A 77 -17.98 -14.49 -13.98
CA ALA A 77 -17.25 -15.68 -13.59
C ALA A 77 -15.77 -15.52 -13.94
N TRP A 78 -14.94 -16.25 -13.24
CA TRP A 78 -13.49 -16.27 -13.47
C TRP A 78 -13.20 -16.70 -14.91
N GLY A 79 -12.33 -15.94 -15.58
CA GLY A 79 -11.95 -16.23 -16.96
C GLY A 79 -12.85 -15.63 -18.01
N GLN A 80 -13.98 -15.03 -17.63
CA GLN A 80 -14.91 -14.39 -18.53
C GLN A 80 -14.50 -12.93 -18.74
N THR A 81 -13.77 -12.64 -19.80
CA THR A 81 -13.27 -11.29 -20.05
C THR A 81 -14.41 -10.37 -20.50
N MET A 82 -14.34 -9.11 -20.07
CA MET A 82 -15.26 -8.07 -20.52
C MET A 82 -14.73 -7.42 -21.81
N GLU A 83 -15.65 -6.95 -22.66
CA GLU A 83 -15.24 -6.12 -23.79
C GLU A 83 -14.80 -4.76 -23.28
N LYS A 84 -13.82 -4.16 -23.97
CA LYS A 84 -13.24 -2.89 -23.54
C LYS A 84 -14.26 -1.78 -23.39
N LYS A 85 -15.27 -1.74 -24.23
CA LYS A 85 -16.33 -0.72 -24.16
C LYS A 85 -17.19 -0.85 -22.91
N GLU A 86 -17.29 -2.04 -22.32
CA GLU A 86 -18.05 -2.28 -21.09
C GLU A 86 -17.32 -1.79 -19.84
N LEU A 87 -16.01 -1.56 -19.97
CA LEU A 87 -15.16 -1.12 -18.86
C LEU A 87 -15.05 0.40 -18.77
N GLN A 88 -15.60 1.10 -19.75
CA GLN A 88 -15.64 2.54 -19.80
C GLN A 88 -17.02 3.03 -19.33
#